data_c7e99818f670ea5d4b9547dad6605fe9
#
_entry.id   c7e99818f670ea5d4b9547dad6605fe9
#
_cell.length_a   1.000
_cell.length_b   1.000
_cell.length_c   1.000
_cell.angle_alpha   90.00
_cell.angle_beta   90.00
_cell.angle_gamma   90.00
#
_symmetry.space_group_name_H-M   'P 1'
#
loop_
_entity.id
_entity.type
_entity.pdbx_description
1 polymer ?
#
loop_
_entity_poly.entity_id
_entity_poly.type
_entity_poly.pdbx_seq_one_letter_code
_entity_poly.pdbx_strand_id
1 'polypeptide(L)'
;MYHFIINPSAGNGRAQKSWTKIQKKLCQLNLKHSYYLTTSSTDLKQHLRQQAKLTPKTIFVILGGDGTLYHALNAIAFPTKLDVILGYIPCGSGNDFAKAAQISTDPNKALAQLLAQKAPRTLDLGYFKTSDRAGVFSNNLGLGFDAQIVEITNNSPLKNQLNKLHLGKFAYATCFFKALRRQKTFALTVTLPNFPPKNFSHAFLCTITDQPYFGGGVSLFPKARLDDGKLTLVVIEKKNLLDFLSVFLLMLLPGAYHLLARSLSFYTTTKLKLTTTTPQIVQVNGETFTFPPGELLLEIKQQKFIF
;
A
#
# COMPACT_ATOMS: atom_id res chain seq x y z
N MET A 1 16.92 21.44 -4.06
CA MET A 1 16.03 22.10 -3.07
C MET A 1 15.04 21.06 -2.57
N TYR A 2 14.66 21.11 -1.28
CA TYR A 2 13.63 20.21 -0.71
C TYR A 2 12.32 20.96 -0.53
N HIS A 3 11.20 20.31 -0.90
CA HIS A 3 9.84 20.80 -0.64
C HIS A 3 9.09 19.74 0.17
N PHE A 4 8.78 20.07 1.44
CA PHE A 4 8.10 19.16 2.35
C PHE A 4 6.59 19.32 2.22
N ILE A 5 5.88 18.21 2.01
CA ILE A 5 4.42 18.15 1.97
C ILE A 5 3.96 17.32 3.16
N ILE A 6 3.29 17.97 4.09
CA ILE A 6 2.99 17.41 5.40
C ILE A 6 1.48 17.17 5.51
N ASN A 7 1.08 15.96 5.88
CA ASN A 7 -0.27 15.67 6.35
C ASN A 7 -0.31 15.78 7.89
N PRO A 8 -0.73 16.92 8.47
CA PRO A 8 -0.61 17.17 9.90
C PRO A 8 -1.42 16.18 10.76
N SER A 9 -2.52 15.62 10.23
CA SER A 9 -3.37 14.66 10.93
C SER A 9 -2.84 13.23 10.94
N ALA A 10 -1.84 12.91 10.10
CA ALA A 10 -1.30 11.55 10.01
C ALA A 10 -0.75 11.07 11.34
N GLY A 11 -1.04 9.78 11.65
CA GLY A 11 -0.62 9.16 12.89
C GLY A 11 -1.21 9.83 14.15
N ASN A 12 -2.46 10.32 14.09
CA ASN A 12 -3.12 11.06 15.17
C ASN A 12 -2.31 12.31 15.62
N GLY A 13 -1.86 13.10 14.64
CA GLY A 13 -1.10 14.33 14.87
C GLY A 13 0.41 14.13 15.08
N ARG A 14 0.92 12.90 14.95
CA ARG A 14 2.38 12.65 15.03
C ARG A 14 3.14 13.37 13.93
N ALA A 15 2.58 13.47 12.72
CA ALA A 15 3.22 14.15 11.61
C ALA A 15 3.46 15.62 11.90
N GLN A 16 2.49 16.33 12.52
CA GLN A 16 2.66 17.72 12.93
C GLN A 16 3.81 17.88 13.95
N LYS A 17 3.84 17.01 14.97
CA LYS A 17 4.92 17.02 15.97
C LYS A 17 6.28 16.69 15.38
N SER A 18 6.32 15.77 14.41
CA SER A 18 7.54 15.40 13.69
C SER A 18 8.04 16.55 12.83
N TRP A 19 7.13 17.24 12.13
CA TRP A 19 7.47 18.41 11.31
C TRP A 19 8.16 19.50 12.13
N THR A 20 7.62 19.86 13.30
CA THR A 20 8.24 20.86 14.17
C THR A 20 9.69 20.54 14.53
N LYS A 21 10.00 19.24 14.80
CA LYS A 21 11.37 18.80 15.09
C LYS A 21 12.26 18.86 13.83
N ILE A 22 11.76 18.40 12.70
CA ILE A 22 12.46 18.39 11.41
C ILE A 22 12.78 19.82 10.99
N GLN A 23 11.80 20.73 11.05
CA GLN A 23 11.98 22.13 10.66
C GLN A 23 13.09 22.80 11.48
N LYS A 24 13.11 22.59 12.81
CA LYS A 24 14.20 23.07 13.67
C LYS A 24 15.56 22.54 13.22
N LYS A 25 15.64 21.25 12.87
CA LYS A 25 16.88 20.63 12.40
C LYS A 25 17.31 21.17 11.05
N LEU A 26 16.39 21.38 10.11
CA LEU A 26 16.71 21.97 8.80
C LEU A 26 17.24 23.39 8.92
N CYS A 27 16.66 24.22 9.82
CA CYS A 27 17.17 25.56 10.13
C CYS A 27 18.58 25.51 10.74
N GLN A 28 18.83 24.61 11.69
CA GLN A 28 20.18 24.43 12.28
C GLN A 28 21.25 24.02 11.24
N LEU A 29 20.84 23.27 10.21
CA LEU A 29 21.72 22.83 9.13
C LEU A 29 21.82 23.87 7.98
N ASN A 30 21.15 25.03 8.09
CA ASN A 30 21.04 26.05 7.02
C ASN A 30 20.60 25.47 5.67
N LEU A 31 19.76 24.41 5.69
CA LEU A 31 19.26 23.77 4.48
C LEU A 31 18.10 24.55 3.87
N LYS A 32 18.27 24.96 2.61
CA LYS A 32 17.22 25.66 1.85
C LYS A 32 16.05 24.71 1.59
N HIS A 33 14.88 25.03 2.17
CA HIS A 33 13.67 24.23 2.04
C HIS A 33 12.43 25.12 1.98
N SER A 34 11.35 24.53 1.48
CA SER A 34 9.98 25.08 1.58
C SER A 34 9.05 23.97 2.09
N TYR A 35 7.85 24.34 2.55
CA TYR A 35 6.91 23.35 3.03
C TYR A 35 5.46 23.76 2.77
N TYR A 36 4.57 22.75 2.81
CA TYR A 36 3.13 22.92 2.69
C TYR A 36 2.41 21.95 3.63
N LEU A 37 1.42 22.49 4.39
CA LEU A 37 0.56 21.69 5.26
C LEU A 37 -0.73 21.37 4.52
N THR A 38 -0.99 20.10 4.26
CA THR A 38 -2.17 19.67 3.51
C THR A 38 -3.40 19.61 4.40
N THR A 39 -4.55 19.96 3.84
CA THR A 39 -5.86 19.89 4.49
C THR A 39 -6.65 18.64 4.11
N SER A 40 -6.34 18.05 2.95
CA SER A 40 -7.00 16.84 2.41
C SER A 40 -6.11 16.11 1.42
N SER A 41 -6.51 14.90 1.02
CA SER A 41 -5.84 14.17 -0.04
C SER A 41 -5.97 14.84 -1.42
N THR A 42 -7.07 15.51 -1.68
CA THR A 42 -7.29 16.31 -2.91
C THR A 42 -6.36 17.51 -2.95
N ASP A 43 -6.25 18.23 -1.85
CA ASP A 43 -5.35 19.36 -1.68
C ASP A 43 -3.88 18.94 -1.89
N LEU A 44 -3.44 17.84 -1.25
CA LEU A 44 -2.11 17.25 -1.48
C LEU A 44 -1.86 17.00 -2.97
N LYS A 45 -2.81 16.34 -3.65
CA LYS A 45 -2.67 15.97 -5.07
C LYS A 45 -2.54 17.22 -5.95
N GLN A 46 -3.36 18.23 -5.71
CA GLN A 46 -3.34 19.48 -6.48
C GLN A 46 -2.03 20.24 -6.26
N HIS A 47 -1.63 20.43 -5.00
CA HIS A 47 -0.40 21.12 -4.64
C HIS A 47 0.83 20.44 -5.22
N LEU A 48 0.96 19.13 -5.02
CA LEU A 48 2.11 18.37 -5.54
C LEU A 48 2.21 18.45 -7.07
N ARG A 49 1.09 18.28 -7.79
CA ARG A 49 1.07 18.41 -9.27
C ARG A 49 1.49 19.77 -9.74
N GLN A 50 0.99 20.83 -9.11
CA GLN A 50 1.33 22.20 -9.46
C GLN A 50 2.81 22.47 -9.22
N GLN A 51 3.32 22.14 -8.05
CA GLN A 51 4.71 22.38 -7.70
C GLN A 51 5.68 21.54 -8.54
N ALA A 52 5.35 20.27 -8.82
CA ALA A 52 6.16 19.39 -9.66
C ALA A 52 6.34 19.93 -11.10
N LYS A 53 5.35 20.62 -11.64
CA LYS A 53 5.44 21.27 -12.95
C LYS A 53 6.29 22.54 -12.91
N LEU A 54 6.17 23.33 -11.84
CA LEU A 54 6.87 24.61 -11.70
C LEU A 54 8.35 24.42 -11.31
N THR A 55 8.66 23.38 -10.56
CA THR A 55 9.99 23.15 -9.98
C THR A 55 10.47 21.70 -10.16
N PRO A 56 10.71 21.24 -11.39
CA PRO A 56 10.97 19.82 -11.69
C PRO A 56 12.25 19.24 -11.05
N LYS A 57 13.21 20.09 -10.66
CA LYS A 57 14.45 19.67 -9.96
C LYS A 57 14.30 19.61 -8.44
N THR A 58 13.12 19.84 -7.92
CA THR A 58 12.85 19.79 -6.47
C THR A 58 12.61 18.37 -6.02
N ILE A 59 13.16 18.02 -4.88
CA ILE A 59 12.86 16.77 -4.16
C ILE A 59 11.63 17.03 -3.30
N PHE A 60 10.55 16.31 -3.57
CA PHE A 60 9.30 16.42 -2.80
C PHE A 60 9.31 15.41 -1.66
N VAL A 61 9.33 15.88 -0.43
CA VAL A 61 9.39 15.02 0.76
C VAL A 61 8.00 14.90 1.38
N ILE A 62 7.44 13.69 1.34
CA ILE A 62 6.12 13.41 1.90
C ILE A 62 6.26 13.05 3.38
N LEU A 63 5.60 13.82 4.25
CA LEU A 63 5.52 13.59 5.69
C LEU A 63 4.13 13.09 6.04
N GLY A 64 3.98 11.78 6.28
CA GLY A 64 2.66 11.19 6.52
C GLY A 64 2.70 9.67 6.70
N GLY A 65 1.56 9.03 6.61
CA GLY A 65 1.42 7.57 6.59
C GLY A 65 1.38 7.00 5.17
N ASP A 66 1.20 5.66 5.07
CA ASP A 66 1.10 4.93 3.79
C ASP A 66 0.01 5.51 2.86
N GLY A 67 -1.15 5.92 3.41
CA GLY A 67 -2.21 6.58 2.64
C GLY A 67 -1.80 7.94 2.08
N THR A 68 -1.01 8.73 2.83
CA THR A 68 -0.47 10.01 2.34
C THR A 68 0.50 9.78 1.18
N LEU A 69 1.38 8.78 1.30
CA LEU A 69 2.29 8.37 0.24
C LEU A 69 1.52 7.87 -0.99
N TYR A 70 0.50 7.04 -0.80
CA TYR A 70 -0.38 6.55 -1.87
C TYR A 70 -1.01 7.70 -2.69
N HIS A 71 -1.54 8.72 -2.02
CA HIS A 71 -2.11 9.88 -2.71
C HIS A 71 -1.05 10.70 -3.45
N ALA A 72 0.15 10.85 -2.89
CA ALA A 72 1.27 11.53 -3.54
C ALA A 72 1.73 10.77 -4.80
N LEU A 73 1.89 9.45 -4.71
CA LEU A 73 2.25 8.60 -5.85
C LEU A 73 1.24 8.70 -6.99
N ASN A 74 -0.05 8.63 -6.67
CA ASN A 74 -1.11 8.77 -7.67
C ASN A 74 -1.21 10.19 -8.23
N ALA A 75 -0.81 11.22 -7.49
CA ALA A 75 -0.73 12.58 -7.99
C ALA A 75 0.31 12.75 -9.10
N ILE A 76 1.46 12.09 -8.98
CA ILE A 76 2.54 12.19 -9.96
C ILE A 76 2.43 11.17 -11.10
N ALA A 77 1.71 10.07 -10.87
CA ALA A 77 1.52 9.03 -11.89
C ALA A 77 0.40 9.37 -12.89
N PHE A 78 -0.59 10.17 -12.50
CA PHE A 78 -1.80 10.47 -13.29
C PHE A 78 -2.23 11.94 -13.23
N PRO A 79 -2.89 12.46 -14.30
CA PRO A 79 -3.18 11.82 -15.59
C PRO A 79 -1.93 11.67 -16.47
N THR A 80 -0.89 12.47 -16.23
CA THR A 80 0.39 12.44 -16.93
C THR A 80 1.50 12.18 -15.93
N LYS A 81 2.36 11.20 -16.23
CA LYS A 81 3.51 10.88 -15.35
C LYS A 81 4.43 12.10 -15.26
N LEU A 82 4.74 12.51 -14.03
CA LEU A 82 5.71 13.56 -13.72
C LEU A 82 7.03 12.91 -13.27
N ASP A 83 8.14 13.28 -13.88
CA ASP A 83 9.48 12.79 -13.50
C ASP A 83 10.00 13.61 -12.30
N VAL A 84 9.64 13.18 -11.12
CA VAL A 84 10.06 13.81 -9.85
C VAL A 84 10.71 12.79 -8.92
N ILE A 85 11.57 13.29 -8.03
CA ILE A 85 12.14 12.49 -6.96
C ILE A 85 11.29 12.70 -5.72
N LEU A 86 10.82 11.61 -5.11
CA LEU A 86 10.11 11.64 -3.84
C LEU A 86 11.03 11.27 -2.68
N GLY A 87 10.94 12.00 -1.58
CA GLY A 87 11.39 11.57 -0.27
C GLY A 87 10.21 11.12 0.57
N TYR A 88 10.44 10.29 1.60
CA TYR A 88 9.37 9.88 2.50
C TYR A 88 9.86 9.86 3.95
N ILE A 89 9.11 10.50 4.84
CA ILE A 89 9.30 10.45 6.29
C ILE A 89 8.03 9.87 6.92
N PRO A 90 8.08 8.63 7.43
CA PRO A 90 6.91 7.90 7.88
C PRO A 90 6.39 8.43 9.22
N CYS A 91 5.14 8.83 9.26
CA CYS A 91 4.44 9.31 10.46
C CYS A 91 3.11 8.58 10.71
N GLY A 92 2.78 7.58 9.91
CA GLY A 92 1.57 6.79 10.02
C GLY A 92 1.62 5.74 11.13
N SER A 93 0.56 4.92 11.24
CA SER A 93 0.47 3.82 12.20
C SER A 93 1.06 2.51 11.67
N GLY A 94 0.92 2.21 10.37
CA GLY A 94 1.46 1.01 9.72
C GLY A 94 2.91 1.20 9.27
N ASN A 95 3.11 2.13 8.37
CA ASN A 95 4.38 2.47 7.72
C ASN A 95 5.02 1.25 7.05
N ASP A 96 4.21 0.44 6.36
CA ASP A 96 4.65 -0.83 5.77
C ASP A 96 5.64 -0.58 4.62
N PHE A 97 5.39 0.44 3.77
CA PHE A 97 6.35 0.87 2.76
C PHE A 97 7.68 1.30 3.37
N ALA A 98 7.66 2.07 4.45
CA ALA A 98 8.89 2.50 5.11
C ALA A 98 9.71 1.32 5.65
N LYS A 99 9.06 0.31 6.23
CA LYS A 99 9.72 -0.92 6.70
C LYS A 99 10.35 -1.67 5.54
N ALA A 100 9.62 -1.84 4.42
CA ALA A 100 10.13 -2.51 3.22
C ALA A 100 11.31 -1.75 2.59
N ALA A 101 11.23 -0.43 2.55
CA ALA A 101 12.29 0.45 2.03
C ALA A 101 13.45 0.70 3.03
N GLN A 102 13.37 0.15 4.26
CA GLN A 102 14.34 0.34 5.35
C GLN A 102 14.48 1.80 5.80
N ILE A 103 13.39 2.55 5.75
CA ILE A 103 13.30 3.92 6.25
C ILE A 103 13.00 3.88 7.75
N SER A 104 13.75 4.64 8.54
CA SER A 104 13.53 4.75 9.98
C SER A 104 12.16 5.36 10.30
N THR A 105 11.47 4.81 11.29
CA THR A 105 10.23 5.40 11.81
C THR A 105 10.48 6.56 12.80
N ASP A 106 11.73 6.77 13.22
CA ASP A 106 12.14 8.00 13.92
C ASP A 106 12.34 9.13 12.90
N PRO A 107 11.64 10.26 13.04
CA PRO A 107 11.65 11.34 12.04
C PRO A 107 13.03 11.97 11.83
N ASN A 108 13.84 12.06 12.89
CA ASN A 108 15.19 12.65 12.78
C ASN A 108 16.16 11.70 12.07
N LYS A 109 16.04 10.40 12.35
CA LYS A 109 16.83 9.37 11.66
C LYS A 109 16.39 9.25 10.19
N ALA A 110 15.08 9.29 9.90
CA ALA A 110 14.58 9.31 8.52
C ALA A 110 15.06 10.54 7.74
N LEU A 111 15.06 11.72 8.37
CA LEU A 111 15.64 12.92 7.77
C LEU A 111 17.16 12.74 7.51
N ALA A 112 17.88 12.19 8.47
CA ALA A 112 19.33 11.96 8.31
C ALA A 112 19.63 10.97 7.16
N GLN A 113 18.86 9.88 7.03
CA GLN A 113 18.93 8.95 5.91
C GLN A 113 18.70 9.68 4.58
N LEU A 114 17.63 10.49 4.49
CA LEU A 114 17.26 11.26 3.30
C LEU A 114 18.38 12.22 2.89
N LEU A 115 19.00 12.92 3.84
CA LEU A 115 20.05 13.89 3.58
C LEU A 115 21.41 13.22 3.25
N ALA A 116 21.66 12.02 3.76
CA ALA A 116 22.87 11.26 3.52
C ALA A 116 22.90 10.59 2.15
N GLN A 117 21.72 10.32 1.56
CA GLN A 117 21.62 9.63 0.29
C GLN A 117 22.05 10.55 -0.88
N LYS A 118 23.07 10.14 -1.64
CA LYS A 118 23.66 10.94 -2.73
C LYS A 118 22.90 10.80 -4.06
N ALA A 119 22.26 9.66 -4.30
CA ALA A 119 21.55 9.37 -5.54
C ALA A 119 20.19 8.72 -5.26
N PRO A 120 19.14 9.02 -6.08
CA PRO A 120 17.84 8.37 -5.92
C PRO A 120 17.94 6.87 -6.17
N ARG A 121 17.12 6.08 -5.44
CA ARG A 121 16.86 4.68 -5.74
C ARG A 121 15.58 4.59 -6.57
N THR A 122 15.59 3.71 -7.55
CA THR A 122 14.37 3.36 -8.29
C THR A 122 13.69 2.20 -7.59
N LEU A 123 12.45 2.39 -7.17
CA LEU A 123 11.63 1.35 -6.54
C LEU A 123 10.44 1.03 -7.41
N ASP A 124 10.00 -0.21 -7.30
CA ASP A 124 8.84 -0.74 -7.98
C ASP A 124 7.55 -0.25 -7.31
N LEU A 125 6.52 -0.09 -8.10
CA LEU A 125 5.16 0.21 -7.69
C LEU A 125 4.22 -0.70 -8.47
N GLY A 126 3.23 -1.27 -7.81
CA GLY A 126 2.16 -1.92 -8.55
C GLY A 126 1.31 -0.88 -9.28
N TYR A 127 1.02 -1.14 -10.53
CA TYR A 127 0.04 -0.38 -11.33
C TYR A 127 -1.17 -1.26 -11.60
N PHE A 128 -2.35 -0.69 -11.51
CA PHE A 128 -3.60 -1.36 -11.87
C PHE A 128 -4.43 -0.52 -12.85
N LYS A 129 -5.19 -1.22 -13.69
CA LYS A 129 -6.15 -0.60 -14.60
C LYS A 129 -7.38 -1.48 -14.75
N THR A 130 -8.56 -0.87 -14.61
CA THR A 130 -9.88 -1.40 -14.97
C THR A 130 -10.44 -0.62 -16.14
N SER A 131 -11.66 -0.88 -16.55
CA SER A 131 -12.37 -0.11 -17.59
C SER A 131 -12.54 1.37 -17.24
N ASP A 132 -12.71 1.70 -15.94
CA ASP A 132 -13.09 3.03 -15.44
C ASP A 132 -12.04 3.67 -14.51
N ARG A 133 -11.03 2.91 -14.08
CA ARG A 133 -10.04 3.37 -13.11
C ARG A 133 -8.63 2.91 -13.45
N ALA A 134 -7.67 3.73 -13.05
CA ALA A 134 -6.27 3.34 -13.04
C ALA A 134 -5.55 4.01 -11.85
N GLY A 135 -4.52 3.37 -11.36
CA GLY A 135 -3.73 3.88 -10.24
C GLY A 135 -2.45 3.11 -10.01
N VAL A 136 -1.63 3.62 -9.09
CA VAL A 136 -0.45 2.92 -8.57
C VAL A 136 -0.65 2.62 -7.09
N PHE A 137 -0.01 1.54 -6.62
CA PHE A 137 0.03 1.18 -5.20
C PHE A 137 1.45 0.83 -4.78
N SER A 138 1.76 1.09 -3.53
CA SER A 138 3.07 0.85 -2.91
C SER A 138 3.04 -0.22 -1.83
N ASN A 139 1.86 -0.77 -1.53
CA ASN A 139 1.72 -1.84 -0.56
C ASN A 139 1.06 -3.04 -1.22
N ASN A 140 -0.25 -3.00 -1.37
CA ASN A 140 -0.98 -4.12 -1.96
C ASN A 140 -2.29 -3.69 -2.60
N LEU A 141 -2.77 -4.56 -3.50
CA LEU A 141 -4.11 -4.57 -4.04
C LEU A 141 -4.74 -5.93 -3.73
N GLY A 142 -5.96 -5.93 -3.19
CA GLY A 142 -6.64 -7.15 -2.79
C GLY A 142 -8.08 -7.22 -3.24
N LEU A 143 -8.56 -8.44 -3.52
CA LEU A 143 -9.95 -8.77 -3.85
C LEU A 143 -10.49 -9.79 -2.85
N GLY A 144 -11.80 -9.77 -2.64
CA GLY A 144 -12.48 -10.72 -1.78
C GLY A 144 -12.25 -10.45 -0.30
N PHE A 145 -11.84 -11.45 0.47
CA PHE A 145 -11.76 -11.38 1.93
C PHE A 145 -10.83 -10.26 2.43
N ASP A 146 -9.70 -10.04 1.78
CA ASP A 146 -8.79 -8.93 2.08
C ASP A 146 -9.49 -7.57 1.97
N ALA A 147 -10.11 -7.30 0.81
CA ALA A 147 -10.83 -6.06 0.58
C ALA A 147 -12.05 -5.90 1.50
N GLN A 148 -12.74 -7.01 1.81
CA GLN A 148 -13.88 -7.00 2.71
C GLN A 148 -13.50 -6.61 4.15
N ILE A 149 -12.34 -7.05 4.65
CA ILE A 149 -11.83 -6.61 5.96
C ILE A 149 -11.59 -5.10 5.97
N VAL A 150 -10.93 -4.59 4.92
CA VAL A 150 -10.60 -3.16 4.81
C VAL A 150 -11.89 -2.33 4.74
N GLU A 151 -12.86 -2.73 3.93
CA GLU A 151 -14.14 -2.04 3.81
C GLU A 151 -14.90 -1.98 5.14
N ILE A 152 -15.03 -3.13 5.83
CA ILE A 152 -15.70 -3.19 7.13
C ILE A 152 -14.96 -2.31 8.16
N THR A 153 -13.63 -2.35 8.13
CA THR A 153 -12.79 -1.57 9.06
C THR A 153 -12.93 -0.07 8.80
N ASN A 154 -12.96 0.36 7.53
CA ASN A 154 -13.10 1.77 7.18
C ASN A 154 -14.48 2.33 7.53
N ASN A 155 -15.53 1.52 7.39
CA ASN A 155 -16.91 1.89 7.69
C ASN A 155 -17.32 1.63 9.15
N SER A 156 -16.39 1.14 10.01
CA SER A 156 -16.71 0.83 11.40
C SER A 156 -16.60 2.06 12.30
N PRO A 157 -17.68 2.51 12.95
CA PRO A 157 -17.64 3.59 13.93
C PRO A 157 -16.81 3.21 15.17
N LEU A 158 -16.68 1.92 15.46
CA LEU A 158 -15.89 1.37 16.56
C LEU A 158 -14.37 1.58 16.38
N LYS A 159 -13.88 1.71 15.14
CA LYS A 159 -12.45 1.93 14.87
C LYS A 159 -11.90 3.15 15.61
N ASN A 160 -12.62 4.26 15.56
CA ASN A 160 -12.19 5.51 16.19
C ASN A 160 -12.27 5.46 17.73
N GLN A 161 -13.27 4.76 18.26
CA GLN A 161 -13.45 4.61 19.72
C GLN A 161 -12.42 3.62 20.31
N LEU A 162 -12.22 2.47 19.68
CA LEU A 162 -11.31 1.43 20.17
C LEU A 162 -9.83 1.81 19.98
N ASN A 163 -9.50 2.60 18.96
CA ASN A 163 -8.16 3.16 18.82
C ASN A 163 -7.81 4.14 19.96
N LYS A 164 -8.78 4.91 20.46
CA LYS A 164 -8.61 5.78 21.63
C LYS A 164 -8.35 4.98 22.93
N LEU A 165 -8.89 3.76 23.01
CA LEU A 165 -8.79 2.88 24.18
C LEU A 165 -7.63 1.86 24.07
N HIS A 166 -6.75 1.96 23.08
CA HIS A 166 -5.68 0.98 22.79
C HIS A 166 -6.18 -0.47 22.55
N LEU A 167 -7.48 -0.65 22.30
CA LEU A 167 -8.15 -1.92 22.05
C LEU A 167 -8.31 -2.23 20.55
N GLY A 168 -7.49 -1.61 19.70
CA GLY A 168 -7.54 -1.77 18.24
C GLY A 168 -7.46 -3.22 17.74
N LYS A 169 -6.77 -4.11 18.48
CA LYS A 169 -6.69 -5.54 18.16
C LYS A 169 -8.06 -6.24 18.22
N PHE A 170 -8.92 -5.89 19.18
CA PHE A 170 -10.28 -6.44 19.30
C PHE A 170 -11.20 -5.93 18.20
N ALA A 171 -11.04 -4.66 17.77
CA ALA A 171 -11.77 -4.14 16.62
C ALA A 171 -11.42 -4.90 15.33
N TYR A 172 -10.15 -5.21 15.13
CA TYR A 172 -9.72 -6.03 13.99
C TYR A 172 -10.29 -7.44 14.04
N ALA A 173 -10.31 -8.09 15.20
CA ALA A 173 -10.90 -9.42 15.35
C ALA A 173 -12.40 -9.43 14.99
N THR A 174 -13.17 -8.44 15.46
CA THR A 174 -14.59 -8.34 15.12
C THR A 174 -14.82 -8.07 13.62
N CYS A 175 -13.99 -7.23 12.99
CA CYS A 175 -14.03 -6.99 11.55
C CYS A 175 -13.66 -8.25 10.75
N PHE A 176 -12.68 -9.02 11.21
CA PHE A 176 -12.27 -10.29 10.62
C PHE A 176 -13.44 -11.29 10.59
N PHE A 177 -14.09 -11.56 11.73
CA PHE A 177 -15.22 -12.48 11.78
C PHE A 177 -16.43 -12.00 10.97
N LYS A 178 -16.67 -10.69 10.94
CA LYS A 178 -17.73 -10.10 10.10
C LYS A 178 -17.41 -10.26 8.62
N ALA A 179 -16.17 -10.04 8.21
CA ALA A 179 -15.71 -10.26 6.84
C ALA A 179 -15.82 -11.74 6.46
N LEU A 180 -15.42 -12.65 7.35
CA LEU A 180 -15.48 -14.08 7.13
C LEU A 180 -16.91 -14.61 6.87
N ARG A 181 -17.91 -13.99 7.52
CA ARG A 181 -19.34 -14.31 7.30
C ARG A 181 -19.91 -13.66 6.03
N ARG A 182 -19.44 -12.45 5.68
CA ARG A 182 -19.96 -11.69 4.53
C ARG A 182 -19.35 -12.14 3.20
N GLN A 183 -18.06 -12.44 3.19
CA GLN A 183 -17.36 -12.79 1.97
C GLN A 183 -17.80 -14.15 1.45
N LYS A 184 -18.29 -14.17 0.22
CA LYS A 184 -18.58 -15.40 -0.53
C LYS A 184 -17.39 -15.74 -1.43
N THR A 185 -17.26 -17.01 -1.79
CA THR A 185 -16.32 -17.43 -2.84
C THR A 185 -16.77 -16.89 -4.19
N PHE A 186 -15.81 -16.63 -5.08
CA PHE A 186 -16.07 -16.11 -6.42
C PHE A 186 -15.20 -16.81 -7.46
N ALA A 187 -15.66 -16.79 -8.71
CA ALA A 187 -14.87 -17.27 -9.83
C ALA A 187 -13.83 -16.21 -10.22
N LEU A 188 -12.57 -16.64 -10.31
CA LEU A 188 -11.44 -15.79 -10.68
C LEU A 188 -10.63 -16.49 -11.75
N THR A 189 -10.36 -15.81 -12.86
CA THR A 189 -9.39 -16.25 -13.86
C THR A 189 -8.13 -15.40 -13.74
N VAL A 190 -6.99 -16.04 -13.60
CA VAL A 190 -5.66 -15.43 -13.58
C VAL A 190 -4.95 -15.73 -14.88
N THR A 191 -4.57 -14.69 -15.62
CA THR A 191 -3.78 -14.80 -16.85
C THR A 191 -2.39 -14.22 -16.59
N LEU A 192 -1.37 -15.05 -16.75
CA LEU A 192 0.04 -14.69 -16.64
C LEU A 192 0.69 -14.73 -18.02
N PRO A 193 1.77 -13.95 -18.28
CA PRO A 193 2.54 -14.06 -19.51
C PRO A 193 3.07 -15.48 -19.70
N ASN A 194 2.96 -16.02 -20.90
CA ASN A 194 3.52 -17.32 -21.29
C ASN A 194 2.94 -18.55 -20.57
N PHE A 195 1.82 -18.40 -19.84
CA PHE A 195 1.12 -19.48 -19.20
C PHE A 195 -0.36 -19.50 -19.60
N PRO A 196 -0.97 -20.69 -19.71
CA PRO A 196 -2.42 -20.76 -19.92
C PRO A 196 -3.17 -20.12 -18.76
N PRO A 197 -4.36 -19.52 -19.02
CA PRO A 197 -5.20 -18.97 -17.98
C PRO A 197 -5.52 -20.02 -16.91
N LYS A 198 -5.38 -19.63 -15.64
CA LYS A 198 -5.74 -20.48 -14.50
C LYS A 198 -7.05 -20.04 -13.88
N ASN A 199 -7.99 -20.96 -13.78
CA ASN A 199 -9.31 -20.72 -13.22
C ASN A 199 -9.38 -21.20 -11.77
N PHE A 200 -9.94 -20.36 -10.91
CA PHE A 200 -10.23 -20.61 -9.51
C PHE A 200 -11.74 -20.50 -9.30
N SER A 201 -12.40 -21.62 -9.05
CA SER A 201 -13.87 -21.63 -8.88
C SER A 201 -14.31 -21.13 -7.50
N HIS A 202 -13.44 -21.25 -6.51
CA HIS A 202 -13.72 -20.93 -5.12
C HIS A 202 -12.72 -19.94 -4.53
N ALA A 203 -12.25 -18.96 -5.35
CA ALA A 203 -11.39 -17.91 -4.84
C ALA A 203 -12.09 -17.18 -3.68
N PHE A 204 -11.38 -16.95 -2.60
CA PHE A 204 -11.89 -16.29 -1.41
C PHE A 204 -11.05 -15.06 -1.04
N LEU A 205 -9.74 -15.16 -1.21
CA LEU A 205 -8.79 -14.08 -1.07
C LEU A 205 -7.87 -14.07 -2.29
N CYS A 206 -7.68 -12.89 -2.86
CA CYS A 206 -6.68 -12.65 -3.89
C CYS A 206 -5.95 -11.37 -3.53
N THR A 207 -4.62 -11.45 -3.35
CA THR A 207 -3.80 -10.29 -2.99
C THR A 207 -2.59 -10.20 -3.90
N ILE A 208 -2.29 -8.99 -4.35
CA ILE A 208 -1.12 -8.64 -5.17
C ILE A 208 -0.29 -7.61 -4.42
N THR A 209 1.01 -7.86 -4.30
CA THR A 209 1.95 -6.97 -3.61
C THR A 209 3.31 -6.96 -4.30
N ASP A 210 4.07 -5.90 -4.10
CA ASP A 210 5.49 -5.75 -4.48
C ASP A 210 6.42 -5.70 -3.26
N GLN A 211 5.89 -5.92 -2.04
CA GLN A 211 6.63 -5.81 -0.80
C GLN A 211 6.27 -6.91 0.22
N PRO A 212 7.14 -7.16 1.23
CA PRO A 212 6.96 -8.28 2.16
C PRO A 212 5.89 -8.06 3.23
N TYR A 213 5.55 -6.81 3.57
CA TYR A 213 4.70 -6.52 4.73
C TYR A 213 3.26 -6.29 4.35
N PHE A 214 2.36 -6.66 5.28
CA PHE A 214 0.93 -6.57 5.10
C PHE A 214 0.25 -6.12 6.41
N GLY A 215 -0.69 -5.18 6.34
CA GLY A 215 -1.59 -4.84 7.43
C GLY A 215 -0.93 -4.37 8.72
N GLY A 216 0.16 -3.58 8.65
CA GLY A 216 0.83 -3.03 9.82
C GLY A 216 2.07 -3.78 10.27
N GLY A 217 2.77 -4.43 9.35
CA GLY A 217 4.09 -5.02 9.55
C GLY A 217 4.11 -6.54 9.71
N VAL A 218 3.03 -7.23 9.39
CA VAL A 218 3.04 -8.69 9.28
C VAL A 218 3.76 -9.08 8.00
N SER A 219 4.83 -9.87 8.09
CA SER A 219 5.57 -10.34 6.91
C SER A 219 4.88 -11.57 6.32
N LEU A 220 3.98 -11.34 5.37
CA LEU A 220 3.30 -12.43 4.65
C LEU A 220 4.09 -12.91 3.43
N PHE A 221 4.92 -12.07 2.85
CA PHE A 221 5.64 -12.34 1.61
C PHE A 221 7.14 -12.03 1.73
N PRO A 222 7.89 -12.73 2.59
CA PRO A 222 9.26 -12.35 2.96
C PRO A 222 10.26 -12.33 1.79
N LYS A 223 9.90 -12.89 0.64
CA LYS A 223 10.72 -12.88 -0.58
C LYS A 223 10.38 -11.73 -1.54
N ALA A 224 9.27 -11.01 -1.32
CA ALA A 224 8.93 -9.85 -2.15
C ALA A 224 9.91 -8.69 -1.88
N ARG A 225 10.28 -7.97 -2.94
CA ARG A 225 11.25 -6.86 -2.89
C ARG A 225 10.72 -5.69 -3.70
N LEU A 226 10.99 -4.48 -3.22
CA LEU A 226 10.60 -3.23 -3.89
C LEU A 226 11.46 -2.88 -5.13
N ASP A 227 12.41 -3.73 -5.53
CA ASP A 227 13.41 -3.41 -6.55
C ASP A 227 13.78 -4.59 -7.47
N ASP A 228 12.90 -5.60 -7.57
CA ASP A 228 13.13 -6.79 -8.38
C ASP A 228 12.28 -6.87 -9.67
N GLY A 229 11.47 -5.84 -9.92
CA GLY A 229 10.62 -5.72 -11.10
C GLY A 229 9.43 -6.70 -11.11
N LYS A 230 9.01 -7.23 -9.94
CA LYS A 230 8.02 -8.31 -9.88
C LYS A 230 6.89 -8.01 -8.92
N LEU A 231 5.69 -8.44 -9.31
CA LEU A 231 4.52 -8.54 -8.45
C LEU A 231 4.40 -9.94 -7.90
N THR A 232 4.04 -10.05 -6.65
CA THR A 232 3.67 -11.30 -6.01
C THR A 232 2.16 -11.41 -5.94
N LEU A 233 1.60 -12.43 -6.57
CA LEU A 233 0.17 -12.76 -6.51
C LEU A 233 -0.04 -13.95 -5.60
N VAL A 234 -1.01 -13.84 -4.71
CA VAL A 234 -1.49 -14.93 -3.86
C VAL A 234 -2.99 -15.09 -4.04
N VAL A 235 -3.42 -16.33 -4.29
CA VAL A 235 -4.83 -16.71 -4.33
C VAL A 235 -5.07 -17.82 -3.32
N ILE A 236 -6.05 -17.61 -2.44
CA ILE A 236 -6.53 -18.63 -1.50
C ILE A 236 -7.95 -19.02 -1.93
N GLU A 237 -8.14 -20.31 -2.18
CA GLU A 237 -9.46 -20.90 -2.35
C GLU A 237 -10.00 -21.37 -1.00
N LYS A 238 -11.28 -21.14 -0.78
CA LYS A 238 -11.98 -21.61 0.43
C LYS A 238 -12.88 -22.80 0.07
N LYS A 239 -12.44 -24.00 0.38
CA LYS A 239 -13.24 -25.21 0.29
C LYS A 239 -14.20 -25.33 1.46
N ASN A 240 -13.71 -25.09 2.67
CA ASN A 240 -14.48 -25.01 3.89
C ASN A 240 -13.85 -24.00 4.87
N LEU A 241 -14.50 -23.75 6.01
CA LEU A 241 -14.04 -22.76 6.97
C LEU A 241 -12.74 -23.16 7.68
N LEU A 242 -12.64 -24.42 8.06
CA LEU A 242 -11.46 -24.95 8.79
C LEU A 242 -10.20 -24.91 7.91
N ASP A 243 -10.36 -25.29 6.62
CA ASP A 243 -9.28 -25.21 5.63
C ASP A 243 -8.78 -23.76 5.48
N PHE A 244 -9.69 -22.80 5.30
CA PHE A 244 -9.32 -21.39 5.21
C PHE A 244 -8.61 -20.87 6.47
N LEU A 245 -9.14 -21.19 7.66
CA LEU A 245 -8.53 -20.75 8.94
C LEU A 245 -7.15 -21.38 9.15
N SER A 246 -6.96 -22.64 8.79
CA SER A 246 -5.66 -23.31 8.87
C SER A 246 -4.63 -22.65 7.95
N VAL A 247 -5.01 -22.35 6.70
CA VAL A 247 -4.16 -21.63 5.73
C VAL A 247 -3.82 -20.24 6.27
N PHE A 248 -4.82 -19.51 6.75
CA PHE A 248 -4.64 -18.15 7.28
C PHE A 248 -3.70 -18.12 8.50
N LEU A 249 -3.89 -19.04 9.45
CA LEU A 249 -3.02 -19.14 10.63
C LEU A 249 -1.59 -19.52 10.25
N LEU A 250 -1.41 -20.47 9.33
CA LEU A 250 -0.08 -20.86 8.85
C LEU A 250 0.63 -19.73 8.11
N MET A 251 -0.10 -18.87 7.38
CA MET A 251 0.48 -17.67 6.75
C MET A 251 1.06 -16.68 7.77
N LEU A 252 0.55 -16.67 9.00
CA LEU A 252 1.07 -15.81 10.08
C LEU A 252 2.34 -16.36 10.73
N LEU A 253 2.69 -17.64 10.47
CA LEU A 253 3.88 -18.29 11.02
C LEU A 253 5.06 -18.14 10.07
N PRO A 254 6.18 -17.56 10.50
CA PRO A 254 7.37 -17.45 9.67
C PRO A 254 7.84 -18.82 9.15
N GLY A 255 8.05 -18.92 7.84
CA GLY A 255 8.59 -20.15 7.21
C GLY A 255 7.58 -21.27 6.93
N ALA A 256 6.30 -21.12 7.31
CA ALA A 256 5.29 -22.19 7.12
C ALA A 256 4.68 -22.25 5.70
N TYR A 257 5.12 -21.40 4.77
CA TYR A 257 4.56 -21.32 3.41
C TYR A 257 4.58 -22.63 2.62
N HIS A 258 5.60 -23.47 2.84
CA HIS A 258 5.72 -24.77 2.15
C HIS A 258 4.65 -25.78 2.59
N LEU A 259 4.04 -25.59 3.77
CA LEU A 259 2.94 -26.43 4.27
C LEU A 259 1.60 -26.06 3.62
N LEU A 260 1.51 -24.92 2.91
CA LEU A 260 0.28 -24.34 2.38
C LEU A 260 -0.04 -24.74 0.94
N ALA A 261 0.77 -25.59 0.31
CA ALA A 261 0.79 -25.83 -1.14
C ALA A 261 -0.53 -26.32 -1.78
N ARG A 262 -1.52 -26.77 -0.99
CA ARG A 262 -2.79 -27.32 -1.53
C ARG A 262 -3.92 -26.30 -1.69
N SER A 263 -3.96 -25.27 -0.87
CA SER A 263 -5.05 -24.25 -0.88
C SER A 263 -4.54 -22.83 -1.19
N LEU A 264 -3.22 -22.67 -1.31
CA LEU A 264 -2.54 -21.43 -1.62
C LEU A 264 -1.88 -21.53 -3.00
N SER A 265 -2.26 -20.68 -3.92
CA SER A 265 -1.55 -20.49 -5.18
C SER A 265 -0.72 -19.24 -5.12
N PHE A 266 0.58 -19.37 -5.44
CA PHE A 266 1.56 -18.28 -5.36
C PHE A 266 2.25 -18.12 -6.70
N TYR A 267 2.30 -16.87 -7.20
CA TYR A 267 2.94 -16.53 -8.47
C TYR A 267 3.75 -15.26 -8.32
N THR A 268 4.86 -15.19 -9.06
CA THR A 268 5.68 -13.99 -9.21
C THR A 268 5.75 -13.64 -10.69
N THR A 269 5.45 -12.40 -11.04
CA THR A 269 5.34 -11.97 -12.43
C THR A 269 5.55 -10.47 -12.59
N THR A 270 5.89 -10.01 -13.80
CA THR A 270 6.00 -8.57 -14.12
C THR A 270 4.67 -7.93 -14.47
N LYS A 271 3.71 -8.75 -14.95
CA LYS A 271 2.35 -8.32 -15.29
C LYS A 271 1.38 -9.48 -15.19
N LEU A 272 0.12 -9.19 -14.90
CA LEU A 272 -0.96 -10.18 -14.88
C LEU A 272 -2.30 -9.52 -15.20
N LYS A 273 -3.26 -10.36 -15.53
CA LYS A 273 -4.66 -9.99 -15.70
C LYS A 273 -5.53 -10.86 -14.81
N LEU A 274 -6.42 -10.23 -14.06
CA LEU A 274 -7.47 -10.89 -13.29
C LEU A 274 -8.81 -10.64 -13.99
N THR A 275 -9.62 -11.68 -14.11
CA THR A 275 -10.98 -11.57 -14.67
C THR A 275 -11.98 -12.14 -13.66
N THR A 276 -13.05 -11.39 -13.40
CA THR A 276 -14.15 -11.83 -12.54
C THR A 276 -15.47 -11.75 -13.28
N THR A 277 -16.37 -12.68 -13.00
CA THR A 277 -17.73 -12.73 -13.59
C THR A 277 -18.79 -12.11 -12.68
N THR A 278 -18.43 -11.80 -11.44
CA THR A 278 -19.31 -11.16 -10.45
C THR A 278 -18.64 -9.92 -9.86
N PRO A 279 -19.42 -8.91 -9.43
CA PRO A 279 -18.85 -7.73 -8.77
C PRO A 279 -18.03 -8.13 -7.55
N GLN A 280 -16.86 -7.51 -7.38
CA GLN A 280 -15.99 -7.71 -6.22
C GLN A 280 -15.66 -6.39 -5.55
N ILE A 281 -15.47 -6.43 -4.24
CA ILE A 281 -14.82 -5.34 -3.55
C ILE A 281 -13.32 -5.48 -3.78
N VAL A 282 -12.69 -4.38 -4.19
CA VAL A 282 -11.24 -4.26 -4.34
C VAL A 282 -10.73 -3.25 -3.33
N GLN A 283 -9.66 -3.57 -2.66
CA GLN A 283 -8.88 -2.61 -1.88
C GLN A 283 -7.56 -2.29 -2.55
N VAL A 284 -7.09 -1.07 -2.45
CA VAL A 284 -5.78 -0.60 -2.94
C VAL A 284 -5.18 0.28 -1.85
N ASN A 285 -4.07 -0.15 -1.26
CA ASN A 285 -3.42 0.59 -0.15
C ASN A 285 -4.38 0.98 0.99
N GLY A 286 -5.42 0.17 1.26
CA GLY A 286 -6.40 0.43 2.30
C GLY A 286 -7.61 1.29 1.87
N GLU A 287 -7.70 1.74 0.63
CA GLU A 287 -8.90 2.36 0.04
C GLU A 287 -9.70 1.33 -0.75
N THR A 288 -11.03 1.36 -0.64
CA THR A 288 -11.90 0.37 -1.26
C THR A 288 -12.77 0.95 -2.37
N PHE A 289 -13.09 0.12 -3.36
CA PHE A 289 -14.08 0.41 -4.39
C PHE A 289 -14.73 -0.88 -4.89
N THR A 290 -15.91 -0.75 -5.49
CA THR A 290 -16.57 -1.87 -6.16
C THR A 290 -16.02 -2.01 -7.58
N PHE A 291 -15.51 -3.19 -7.90
CA PHE A 291 -15.06 -3.58 -9.23
C PHE A 291 -16.19 -4.38 -9.89
N PRO A 292 -16.75 -3.92 -11.04
CA PRO A 292 -17.77 -4.66 -11.76
C PRO A 292 -17.17 -5.94 -12.39
N PRO A 293 -17.99 -6.87 -12.88
CA PRO A 293 -17.50 -7.98 -13.70
C PRO A 293 -16.63 -7.45 -14.84
N GLY A 294 -15.46 -8.06 -15.05
CA GLY A 294 -14.54 -7.57 -16.07
C GLY A 294 -13.09 -7.91 -15.80
N GLU A 295 -12.20 -7.14 -16.42
CA GLU A 295 -10.76 -7.33 -16.39
C GLU A 295 -10.06 -6.27 -15.53
N LEU A 296 -9.15 -6.72 -14.69
CA LEU A 296 -8.23 -5.91 -13.91
C LEU A 296 -6.80 -6.24 -14.35
N LEU A 297 -6.17 -5.31 -15.02
CA LEU A 297 -4.78 -5.41 -15.47
C LEU A 297 -3.84 -4.92 -14.38
N LEU A 298 -2.74 -5.64 -14.17
CA LEU A 298 -1.70 -5.26 -13.20
C LEU A 298 -0.33 -5.41 -13.84
N GLU A 299 0.54 -4.44 -13.57
CA GLU A 299 1.93 -4.42 -14.01
C GLU A 299 2.82 -3.63 -13.07
N ILE A 300 4.13 -3.71 -13.22
CA ILE A 300 5.10 -2.89 -12.50
C ILE A 300 5.26 -1.54 -13.18
N LYS A 301 5.30 -0.48 -12.36
CA LYS A 301 5.82 0.85 -12.70
C LYS A 301 6.96 1.18 -11.75
N GLN A 302 7.75 2.17 -12.10
CA GLN A 302 8.91 2.57 -11.31
C GLN A 302 8.84 4.03 -10.90
N GLN A 303 9.32 4.32 -9.69
CA GLN A 303 9.42 5.64 -9.12
C GLN A 303 10.78 5.85 -8.46
N LYS A 304 11.36 7.06 -8.67
CA LYS A 304 12.62 7.48 -8.03
C LYS A 304 12.35 8.00 -6.62
N PHE A 305 13.08 7.45 -5.65
CA PHE A 305 13.01 7.85 -4.24
C PHE A 305 14.38 8.24 -3.69
N ILE A 306 14.35 9.10 -2.68
CA ILE A 306 15.50 9.42 -1.84
C ILE A 306 15.10 9.36 -0.37
N PHE A 307 15.81 8.58 0.47
CA PHE A 307 15.54 8.41 1.91
C PHE A 307 16.72 7.79 2.67
#